data_18fe6195d64217cd0fa738fc6964a0a1
#
_entry.id   18fe6195d64217cd0fa738fc6964a0a1
#
_cell.length_a   1.000
_cell.length_b   1.000
_cell.length_c   1.000
_cell.angle_alpha   90.00
_cell.angle_beta   90.00
_cell.angle_gamma   90.00
#
_symmetry.space_group_name_H-M   'P 1'
#
loop_
_entity.id
_entity.type
_entity.pdbx_description
1 polymer ?
#
loop_
_entity_poly.entity_id
_entity_poly.type
_entity_poly.pdbx_seq_one_letter_code
_entity_poly.pdbx_strand_id
1 'polypeptide(L)'
;MEATKRQKSSSLELIGWGDSQFSVNDAGVITSGAYYPNIFSPANYYKLQTTKTLAEKRLNSVFATAQFGYKEGLFIDVSARNDWSSTLAFTDGVSFFYPSVGASVLLDRFIDFGKNVDLFKLRASYSIVGNDVPIGVTNERYTLGDQGALNPPEKSSFRTLKPEKTNSLEVGFDGTFFQNRFNVNLT
;
A
#
# COMPACT_ATOMS: atom_id res chain seq x y z
N MET A 1 -10.38 0.00 -14.08
CA MET A 1 -9.03 -0.56 -13.95
C MET A 1 -9.04 -1.62 -12.85
N GLU A 2 -8.55 -2.81 -13.11
CA GLU A 2 -8.43 -3.87 -12.12
C GLU A 2 -6.95 -4.11 -11.82
N ALA A 3 -6.58 -4.20 -10.55
CA ALA A 3 -5.24 -4.55 -10.14
C ALA A 3 -5.30 -5.70 -9.12
N THR A 4 -4.53 -6.74 -9.39
CA THR A 4 -4.41 -7.90 -8.50
C THR A 4 -2.96 -8.00 -8.01
N LYS A 5 -2.77 -7.95 -6.71
CA LYS A 5 -1.48 -8.18 -6.06
C LYS A 5 -1.49 -9.54 -5.38
N ARG A 6 -0.57 -10.41 -5.77
CA ARG A 6 -0.31 -11.70 -5.12
C ARG A 6 1.03 -11.68 -4.44
N GLN A 7 1.06 -12.08 -3.19
CA GLN A 7 2.29 -12.22 -2.42
C GLN A 7 2.42 -13.67 -1.94
N LYS A 8 3.53 -14.31 -2.31
CA LYS A 8 3.90 -15.62 -1.81
C LYS A 8 5.21 -15.49 -1.05
N SER A 9 5.26 -16.01 0.15
CA SER A 9 6.50 -16.17 0.89
C SER A 9 6.60 -17.60 1.40
N SER A 10 7.82 -18.14 1.39
CA SER A 10 8.14 -19.41 2.01
C SER A 10 9.44 -19.26 2.77
N SER A 11 9.48 -19.75 3.98
CA SER A 11 10.68 -19.85 4.80
C SER A 11 10.89 -21.27 5.22
N LEU A 12 12.16 -21.68 5.24
CA LEU A 12 12.61 -22.95 5.81
C LEU A 12 13.53 -22.59 6.96
N GLU A 13 13.15 -22.99 8.14
CA GLU A 13 13.97 -22.85 9.34
C GLU A 13 14.52 -24.21 9.71
N LEU A 14 15.84 -24.28 9.87
CA LEU A 14 16.59 -25.49 10.23
C LEU A 14 17.06 -25.32 11.65
N ILE A 15 16.54 -26.12 12.57
CA ILE A 15 16.80 -26.01 14.00
C ILE A 15 17.64 -27.22 14.46
N GLY A 16 18.72 -26.94 15.17
CA GLY A 16 19.56 -27.97 15.79
C GLY A 16 20.46 -28.71 14.80
N TRP A 17 21.45 -28.04 14.25
CA TRP A 17 22.46 -28.66 13.39
C TRP A 17 23.27 -29.70 14.18
N GLY A 18 23.26 -30.93 13.72
CA GLY A 18 24.05 -32.01 14.25
C GLY A 18 23.65 -32.54 15.65
N ASP A 19 22.54 -32.01 16.21
CA ASP A 19 22.08 -32.41 17.54
C ASP A 19 20.95 -33.44 17.48
N SER A 20 21.23 -34.58 18.10
CA SER A 20 20.29 -35.54 18.72
C SER A 20 19.01 -35.92 17.95
N GLN A 21 19.05 -36.05 16.64
CA GLN A 21 17.99 -36.76 15.91
C GLN A 21 18.14 -38.28 15.99
N PHE A 22 19.13 -38.77 16.66
CA PHE A 22 19.39 -40.19 16.79
C PHE A 22 19.50 -40.59 18.24
N SER A 23 18.94 -41.73 18.55
CA SER A 23 19.16 -42.41 19.81
C SER A 23 20.37 -43.31 19.71
N VAL A 24 21.20 -43.31 20.73
CA VAL A 24 22.37 -44.18 20.82
C VAL A 24 22.12 -45.12 21.99
N ASN A 25 22.33 -46.43 21.81
CA ASN A 25 22.25 -47.39 22.89
C ASN A 25 23.52 -47.34 23.78
N ASP A 26 23.52 -48.09 24.86
CA ASP A 26 24.63 -48.13 25.80
C ASP A 26 25.95 -48.65 25.18
N ALA A 27 25.88 -49.28 24.03
CA ALA A 27 27.05 -49.71 23.25
C ALA A 27 27.56 -48.66 22.27
N GLY A 28 26.96 -47.45 22.23
CA GLY A 28 27.31 -46.38 21.32
C GLY A 28 26.80 -46.57 19.87
N VAL A 29 25.84 -47.48 19.66
CA VAL A 29 25.26 -47.73 18.38
C VAL A 29 24.03 -46.87 18.18
N ILE A 30 23.94 -46.17 17.01
CA ILE A 30 22.78 -45.37 16.63
C ILE A 30 21.59 -46.32 16.41
N THR A 31 20.55 -46.16 17.21
CA THR A 31 19.36 -47.02 17.18
C THR A 31 18.19 -46.38 16.40
N SER A 32 18.19 -45.08 16.23
CA SER A 32 17.23 -44.38 15.40
C SER A 32 17.79 -43.08 14.89
N GLY A 33 17.36 -42.64 13.73
CA GLY A 33 17.82 -41.45 13.03
C GLY A 33 19.09 -41.66 12.21
N ALA A 34 19.43 -40.72 11.38
CA ALA A 34 20.63 -40.71 10.58
C ALA A 34 21.33 -39.34 10.68
N TYR A 35 22.60 -39.38 11.08
CA TYR A 35 23.46 -38.21 11.10
C TYR A 35 24.56 -38.38 10.07
N TYR A 36 24.70 -37.40 9.20
CA TYR A 36 25.75 -37.37 8.18
C TYR A 36 26.72 -36.23 8.50
N PRO A 37 27.86 -36.52 9.14
CA PRO A 37 28.84 -35.48 9.48
C PRO A 37 29.34 -34.81 8.18
N ASN A 38 29.57 -33.50 8.26
CA ASN A 38 30.09 -32.69 7.17
C ASN A 38 29.21 -32.57 5.91
N ILE A 39 27.95 -32.98 5.97
CA ILE A 39 27.00 -32.82 4.88
C ILE A 39 25.92 -31.81 5.31
N PHE A 40 25.81 -30.72 4.55
CA PHE A 40 24.69 -29.79 4.68
C PHE A 40 23.43 -30.42 4.10
N SER A 41 22.66 -31.07 4.93
CA SER A 41 21.42 -31.76 4.55
C SER A 41 20.30 -31.45 5.54
N PRO A 42 19.06 -31.23 5.06
CA PRO A 42 17.90 -31.12 5.92
C PRO A 42 17.70 -32.31 6.87
N ALA A 43 18.21 -33.49 6.51
CA ALA A 43 18.16 -34.68 7.37
C ALA A 43 19.01 -34.59 8.65
N ASN A 44 19.98 -33.68 8.70
CA ASN A 44 20.83 -33.44 9.85
C ASN A 44 20.27 -32.46 10.87
N TYR A 45 19.04 -31.98 10.67
CA TYR A 45 18.41 -31.01 11.59
C TYR A 45 17.37 -31.69 12.47
N TYR A 46 17.33 -31.25 13.70
CA TYR A 46 16.38 -31.77 14.71
C TYR A 46 14.93 -31.46 14.32
N LYS A 47 14.71 -30.24 13.82
CA LYS A 47 13.38 -29.79 13.41
C LYS A 47 13.44 -28.99 12.12
N LEU A 48 12.60 -29.37 11.18
CA LEU A 48 12.33 -28.62 9.96
C LEU A 48 11.04 -27.84 10.14
N GLN A 49 11.12 -26.54 10.11
CA GLN A 49 9.93 -25.68 10.13
C GLN A 49 9.79 -24.98 8.77
N THR A 50 8.74 -25.29 8.06
CA THR A 50 8.42 -24.66 6.78
C THR A 50 7.19 -23.79 6.93
N THR A 51 7.34 -22.49 6.68
CA THR A 51 6.22 -21.56 6.67
C THR A 51 5.96 -21.12 5.23
N LYS A 52 4.73 -21.31 4.77
CA LYS A 52 4.27 -20.83 3.46
C LYS A 52 3.14 -19.84 3.66
N THR A 53 3.29 -18.65 3.14
CA THR A 53 2.26 -17.62 3.18
C THR A 53 1.85 -17.26 1.76
N LEU A 54 0.57 -17.27 1.49
CA LEU A 54 -0.04 -16.79 0.26
C LEU A 54 -1.04 -15.71 0.61
N ALA A 55 -0.87 -14.54 0.05
CA ALA A 55 -1.80 -13.44 0.19
C ALA A 55 -2.16 -12.88 -1.19
N GLU A 56 -3.44 -12.66 -1.43
CA GLU A 56 -3.97 -12.06 -2.65
C GLU A 56 -4.86 -10.88 -2.31
N LYS A 57 -4.66 -9.78 -3.02
CA LYS A 57 -5.48 -8.57 -2.92
C LYS A 57 -5.93 -8.18 -4.31
N ARG A 58 -7.22 -7.86 -4.44
CA ARG A 58 -7.83 -7.33 -5.66
C ARG A 58 -8.35 -5.92 -5.39
N LEU A 59 -8.09 -5.03 -6.32
CA LEU A 59 -8.55 -3.65 -6.30
C LEU A 59 -9.19 -3.33 -7.65
N ASN A 60 -10.45 -2.95 -7.63
CA ASN A 60 -11.18 -2.44 -8.78
C ASN A 60 -11.38 -0.95 -8.64
N SER A 61 -11.09 -0.19 -9.69
CA SER A 61 -11.14 1.27 -9.66
C SER A 61 -11.84 1.80 -10.88
N VAL A 62 -12.71 2.79 -10.66
CA VAL A 62 -13.30 3.63 -11.69
C VAL A 62 -12.91 5.07 -11.42
N PHE A 63 -12.48 5.80 -12.44
CA PHE A 63 -12.11 7.20 -12.31
C PHE A 63 -12.62 8.02 -13.49
N ALA A 64 -12.85 9.28 -13.23
CA ALA A 64 -13.19 10.28 -14.24
C ALA A 64 -12.42 11.57 -13.94
N THR A 65 -12.03 12.27 -15.00
CA THR A 65 -11.40 13.59 -14.94
C THR A 65 -12.07 14.51 -15.93
N ALA A 66 -12.24 15.78 -15.56
CA ALA A 66 -12.75 16.82 -16.42
C ALA A 66 -11.96 18.10 -16.19
N GLN A 67 -11.68 18.82 -17.27
CA GLN A 67 -11.03 20.13 -17.25
C GLN A 67 -11.91 21.14 -17.99
N PHE A 68 -12.13 22.26 -17.35
CA PHE A 68 -12.88 23.38 -17.91
C PHE A 68 -11.97 24.59 -18.01
N GLY A 69 -11.93 25.19 -19.20
CA GLY A 69 -11.19 26.42 -19.47
C GLY A 69 -12.13 27.56 -19.84
N TYR A 70 -11.91 28.75 -19.30
CA TYR A 70 -12.64 29.95 -19.64
C TYR A 70 -11.69 31.09 -19.97
N LYS A 71 -11.90 31.69 -21.17
CA LYS A 71 -11.12 32.84 -21.69
C LYS A 71 -9.60 32.66 -21.60
N GLU A 72 -9.11 31.42 -21.77
CA GLU A 72 -7.67 31.08 -21.70
C GLU A 72 -6.96 31.55 -20.43
N GLY A 73 -7.72 31.99 -19.42
CA GLY A 73 -7.18 32.53 -18.19
C GLY A 73 -7.68 31.84 -16.93
N LEU A 74 -8.82 31.16 -16.95
CA LEU A 74 -9.34 30.39 -15.82
C LEU A 74 -9.45 28.93 -16.20
N PHE A 75 -8.86 28.05 -15.39
CA PHE A 75 -8.94 26.60 -15.56
C PHE A 75 -9.43 25.95 -14.27
N ILE A 76 -10.35 25.03 -14.41
CA ILE A 76 -10.90 24.24 -13.32
C ILE A 76 -10.71 22.77 -13.69
N ASP A 77 -10.01 22.05 -12.84
CA ASP A 77 -9.75 20.61 -12.94
C ASP A 77 -10.56 19.88 -11.87
N VAL A 78 -11.34 18.90 -12.29
CA VAL A 78 -12.11 18.06 -11.39
C VAL A 78 -11.76 16.61 -11.65
N SER A 79 -11.47 15.87 -10.62
CA SER A 79 -11.31 14.43 -10.74
C SER A 79 -12.06 13.69 -9.62
N ALA A 80 -12.49 12.50 -9.95
CA ALA A 80 -13.15 11.62 -9.01
C ALA A 80 -12.70 10.19 -9.28
N ARG A 81 -12.39 9.46 -8.21
CA ARG A 81 -12.05 8.04 -8.27
C ARG A 81 -12.82 7.29 -7.20
N ASN A 82 -13.33 6.14 -7.55
CA ASN A 82 -13.91 5.20 -6.58
C ASN A 82 -13.20 3.86 -6.67
N ASP A 83 -12.75 3.37 -5.54
CA ASP A 83 -12.03 2.11 -5.41
C ASP A 83 -12.84 1.11 -4.58
N TRP A 84 -12.84 -0.16 -5.02
CA TRP A 84 -13.37 -1.31 -4.28
C TRP A 84 -12.23 -2.26 -3.97
N SER A 85 -12.00 -2.53 -2.69
CA SER A 85 -10.91 -3.39 -2.26
C SER A 85 -11.42 -4.70 -1.65
N SER A 86 -10.81 -5.81 -2.04
CA SER A 86 -11.10 -7.11 -1.44
C SER A 86 -10.70 -7.21 0.03
N THR A 87 -9.79 -6.36 0.50
CA THR A 87 -9.38 -6.30 1.91
C THR A 87 -10.50 -5.79 2.82
N LEU A 88 -11.48 -5.07 2.26
CA LEU A 88 -12.63 -4.52 2.96
C LEU A 88 -13.94 -5.27 2.68
N ALA A 89 -13.89 -6.40 1.97
CA ALA A 89 -15.07 -7.15 1.54
C ALA A 89 -16.00 -7.59 2.69
N PHE A 90 -15.48 -7.65 3.93
CA PHE A 90 -16.23 -8.09 5.11
C PHE A 90 -16.51 -6.93 6.10
N THR A 91 -16.33 -5.69 5.63
CA THR A 91 -16.60 -4.47 6.42
C THR A 91 -17.78 -3.70 5.84
N ASP A 92 -18.31 -2.77 6.63
CA ASP A 92 -19.41 -1.89 6.20
C ASP A 92 -18.99 -0.88 5.11
N GLY A 93 -17.69 -0.73 4.86
CA GLY A 93 -17.11 0.23 3.92
C GLY A 93 -16.27 -0.39 2.82
N VAL A 94 -16.89 -1.15 1.91
CA VAL A 94 -16.18 -1.87 0.82
C VAL A 94 -15.56 -0.92 -0.21
N SER A 95 -16.08 0.30 -0.35
CA SER A 95 -15.63 1.26 -1.35
C SER A 95 -15.21 2.58 -0.74
N PHE A 96 -14.28 3.25 -1.41
CA PHE A 96 -13.83 4.58 -1.03
C PHE A 96 -13.81 5.51 -2.23
N PHE A 97 -14.30 6.71 -1.97
CA PHE A 97 -14.42 7.77 -2.96
C PHE A 97 -13.37 8.85 -2.69
N TYR A 98 -12.64 9.22 -3.73
CA TYR A 98 -11.56 10.19 -3.72
C TYR A 98 -11.86 11.31 -4.72
N PRO A 99 -12.48 12.39 -4.30
CA PRO A 99 -12.65 13.58 -5.13
C PRO A 99 -11.40 14.46 -5.05
N SER A 100 -11.13 15.17 -6.14
CA SER A 100 -10.23 16.32 -6.12
C SER A 100 -10.77 17.43 -7.03
N VAL A 101 -10.52 18.65 -6.63
CA VAL A 101 -10.80 19.85 -7.41
C VAL A 101 -9.61 20.78 -7.35
N GLY A 102 -9.22 21.28 -8.52
CA GLY A 102 -8.19 22.31 -8.69
C GLY A 102 -8.75 23.47 -9.46
N ALA A 103 -8.28 24.66 -9.14
CA ALA A 103 -8.54 25.86 -9.91
C ALA A 103 -7.24 26.64 -10.11
N SER A 104 -7.04 27.17 -11.30
CA SER A 104 -5.93 28.06 -11.58
C SER A 104 -6.41 29.25 -12.42
N VAL A 105 -5.94 30.43 -12.07
CA VAL A 105 -6.28 31.66 -12.76
C VAL A 105 -5.02 32.41 -13.15
N LEU A 106 -4.93 32.73 -14.44
CA LEU A 106 -3.92 33.64 -15.00
C LEU A 106 -4.51 35.03 -14.95
N LEU A 107 -4.13 35.80 -13.95
CA LEU A 107 -4.67 37.15 -13.73
C LEU A 107 -4.19 38.13 -14.80
N ASP A 108 -3.03 37.90 -15.41
CA ASP A 108 -2.51 38.68 -16.53
C ASP A 108 -3.41 38.63 -17.78
N ARG A 109 -4.30 37.65 -17.90
CA ARG A 109 -5.30 37.56 -18.96
C ARG A 109 -6.54 38.42 -18.74
N PHE A 110 -6.79 38.80 -17.48
CA PHE A 110 -7.99 39.55 -17.11
C PHE A 110 -7.67 40.99 -16.71
N ILE A 111 -6.44 41.24 -16.20
CA ILE A 111 -6.00 42.53 -15.68
C ILE A 111 -4.66 42.87 -16.32
N ASP A 112 -4.55 44.07 -16.88
CA ASP A 112 -3.28 44.56 -17.38
C ASP A 112 -2.43 45.08 -16.23
N PHE A 113 -1.36 44.36 -15.89
CA PHE A 113 -0.38 44.73 -14.87
C PHE A 113 0.79 45.57 -15.44
N GLY A 114 0.72 45.94 -16.72
CA GLY A 114 1.77 46.74 -17.40
C GLY A 114 2.98 45.86 -17.80
N LYS A 115 4.03 46.54 -18.34
CA LYS A 115 5.17 45.87 -18.97
C LYS A 115 6.11 45.08 -18.09
N ASN A 116 5.90 45.15 -16.77
CA ASN A 116 6.82 44.52 -15.80
C ASN A 116 6.34 43.17 -15.28
N VAL A 117 5.11 42.78 -15.59
CA VAL A 117 4.52 41.48 -15.19
C VAL A 117 4.23 40.68 -16.44
N ASP A 118 4.93 39.58 -16.61
CA ASP A 118 4.78 38.70 -17.78
C ASP A 118 3.80 37.57 -17.51
N LEU A 119 3.73 37.10 -16.27
CA LEU A 119 2.82 36.07 -15.79
C LEU A 119 2.43 36.32 -14.35
N PHE A 120 1.14 36.22 -14.06
CA PHE A 120 0.62 36.24 -12.68
C PHE A 120 -0.46 35.18 -12.54
N LYS A 121 -0.07 34.01 -12.02
CA LYS A 121 -0.94 32.86 -11.88
C LYS A 121 -1.16 32.49 -10.41
N LEU A 122 -2.41 32.37 -10.05
CA LEU A 122 -2.82 31.79 -8.76
C LEU A 122 -3.36 30.37 -8.98
N ARG A 123 -3.09 29.47 -8.04
CA ARG A 123 -3.62 28.14 -8.07
C ARG A 123 -4.09 27.72 -6.66
N ALA A 124 -5.15 26.97 -6.62
CA ALA A 124 -5.63 26.33 -5.40
C ALA A 124 -6.16 24.94 -5.74
N SER A 125 -5.87 23.95 -4.90
CA SER A 125 -6.41 22.61 -5.06
C SER A 125 -6.81 22.02 -3.72
N TYR A 126 -7.84 21.20 -3.76
CA TYR A 126 -8.28 20.40 -2.63
C TYR A 126 -8.46 18.96 -3.09
N SER A 127 -7.91 18.03 -2.35
CA SER A 127 -8.01 16.61 -2.65
C SER A 127 -8.22 15.77 -1.40
N ILE A 128 -8.94 14.68 -1.57
CA ILE A 128 -9.09 13.64 -0.56
C ILE A 128 -8.42 12.39 -1.12
N VAL A 129 -7.43 11.89 -0.40
CA VAL A 129 -6.71 10.65 -0.74
C VAL A 129 -6.91 9.64 0.38
N GLY A 130 -7.07 8.40 0.03
CA GLY A 130 -7.21 7.34 1.01
C GLY A 130 -6.17 6.24 0.81
N ASN A 131 -5.87 5.56 1.90
CA ASN A 131 -5.01 4.40 1.91
C ASN A 131 -5.82 3.17 2.31
N ASP A 132 -5.58 2.07 1.62
CA ASP A 132 -6.29 0.83 1.85
C ASP A 132 -5.71 0.06 3.05
N VAL A 133 -6.53 -0.81 3.61
CA VAL A 133 -6.18 -1.63 4.77
C VAL A 133 -5.26 -2.79 4.36
N PRO A 134 -4.25 -3.15 5.18
CA PRO A 134 -3.39 -4.31 4.93
C PRO A 134 -4.20 -5.62 4.83
N ILE A 135 -3.64 -6.57 4.07
CA ILE A 135 -4.25 -7.90 3.89
C ILE A 135 -4.29 -8.62 5.25
N GLY A 136 -5.44 -9.19 5.58
CA GLY A 136 -5.60 -10.05 6.76
C GLY A 136 -6.05 -9.34 8.03
N VAL A 137 -6.27 -8.03 8.01
CA VAL A 137 -6.75 -7.27 9.18
C VAL A 137 -8.27 -7.42 9.38
N THR A 138 -9.01 -7.58 8.29
CA THR A 138 -10.48 -7.67 8.30
C THR A 138 -11.01 -9.09 8.38
N ASN A 139 -10.14 -10.10 8.23
CA ASN A 139 -10.51 -11.51 8.25
C ASN A 139 -9.81 -12.23 9.40
N GLU A 140 -10.58 -12.93 10.18
CA GLU A 140 -10.04 -13.87 11.17
C GLU A 140 -9.38 -15.05 10.46
N ARG A 141 -8.16 -15.36 10.83
CA ARG A 141 -7.41 -16.48 10.29
C ARG A 141 -7.05 -17.44 11.41
N TYR A 142 -7.55 -18.64 11.32
CA TYR A 142 -7.08 -19.75 12.12
C TYR A 142 -5.77 -20.27 11.54
N THR A 143 -4.83 -20.59 12.38
CA THR A 143 -3.58 -21.24 11.96
C THR A 143 -3.60 -22.69 12.40
N LEU A 144 -3.03 -23.57 11.56
CA LEU A 144 -2.82 -24.97 11.93
C LEU A 144 -1.57 -25.05 12.79
N GLY A 145 -1.76 -25.45 14.03
CA GLY A 145 -0.68 -25.78 14.94
C GLY A 145 -0.19 -27.22 14.76
N ASP A 146 0.71 -27.60 15.64
CA ASP A 146 1.24 -28.97 15.68
C ASP A 146 0.11 -29.99 15.88
N GLN A 147 0.23 -31.12 15.21
CA GLN A 147 -0.76 -32.23 15.21
C GLN A 147 -2.15 -31.85 14.66
N GLY A 148 -2.24 -30.78 13.87
CA GLY A 148 -3.51 -30.37 13.25
C GLY A 148 -4.45 -29.59 14.17
N ALA A 149 -3.98 -29.13 15.31
CA ALA A 149 -4.75 -28.24 16.17
C ALA A 149 -5.04 -26.92 15.48
N LEU A 150 -6.29 -26.45 15.53
CA LEU A 150 -6.67 -25.12 15.04
C LEU A 150 -6.42 -24.08 16.12
N ASN A 151 -5.45 -23.22 15.92
CA ASN A 151 -5.21 -22.09 16.78
C ASN A 151 -6.10 -20.93 16.37
N PRO A 152 -6.87 -20.35 17.31
CA PRO A 152 -7.68 -19.17 17.01
C PRO A 152 -6.81 -17.97 16.69
N PRO A 153 -7.34 -16.97 15.99
CA PRO A 153 -6.63 -15.74 15.73
C PRO A 153 -6.31 -14.99 17.03
N GLU A 154 -5.11 -14.47 17.14
CA GLU A 154 -4.69 -13.67 18.29
C GLU A 154 -5.44 -12.32 18.38
N LYS A 155 -5.99 -11.86 17.26
CA LYS A 155 -6.72 -10.59 17.15
C LYS A 155 -8.04 -10.81 16.46
N SER A 156 -9.10 -10.28 17.05
CA SER A 156 -10.43 -10.24 16.45
C SER A 156 -10.48 -9.28 15.27
N SER A 157 -11.20 -9.64 14.21
CA SER A 157 -11.39 -8.76 13.06
C SER A 157 -12.37 -7.63 13.39
N PHE A 158 -12.08 -6.43 12.88
CA PHE A 158 -12.96 -5.28 13.05
C PHE A 158 -13.82 -5.09 11.79
N ARG A 159 -15.12 -5.24 11.91
CA ARG A 159 -16.07 -4.98 10.81
C ARG A 159 -16.26 -3.50 10.49
N THR A 160 -15.93 -2.64 11.43
CA THR A 160 -16.09 -1.17 11.30
C THR A 160 -14.83 -0.48 10.76
N LEU A 161 -13.84 -1.23 10.28
CA LEU A 161 -12.64 -0.66 9.68
C LEU A 161 -13.00 0.17 8.46
N LYS A 162 -12.50 1.40 8.46
CA LYS A 162 -12.59 2.34 7.35
C LYS A 162 -11.18 2.61 6.82
N PRO A 163 -11.05 2.89 5.52
CA PRO A 163 -9.77 3.34 4.97
C PRO A 163 -9.35 4.65 5.62
N GLU A 164 -8.05 4.81 5.77
CA GLU A 164 -7.47 6.08 6.17
C GLU A 164 -7.73 7.13 5.10
N LYS A 165 -8.13 8.33 5.51
CA LYS A 165 -8.38 9.47 4.61
C LYS A 165 -7.49 10.63 4.98
N THR A 166 -6.77 11.13 3.98
CA THR A 166 -5.95 12.33 4.08
C THR A 166 -6.59 13.44 3.24
N ASN A 167 -6.84 14.59 3.86
CA ASN A 167 -7.32 15.78 3.19
C ASN A 167 -6.14 16.71 2.96
N SER A 168 -5.96 17.15 1.71
CA SER A 168 -4.89 18.07 1.33
C SER A 168 -5.49 19.32 0.72
N LEU A 169 -5.06 20.47 1.20
CA LEU A 169 -5.34 21.78 0.63
C LEU A 169 -4.02 22.42 0.23
N GLU A 170 -3.91 22.80 -1.02
CA GLU A 170 -2.72 23.47 -1.55
C GLU A 170 -3.13 24.79 -2.19
N VAL A 171 -2.36 25.84 -1.90
CA VAL A 171 -2.52 27.16 -2.52
C VAL A 171 -1.15 27.59 -3.01
N GLY A 172 -1.07 28.04 -4.26
CA GLY A 172 0.19 28.43 -4.87
C GLY A 172 0.07 29.70 -5.70
N PHE A 173 1.21 30.32 -5.86
CA PHE A 173 1.39 31.52 -6.68
C PHE A 173 2.60 31.33 -7.59
N ASP A 174 2.42 31.60 -8.89
CA ASP A 174 3.48 31.63 -9.89
C ASP A 174 3.53 33.03 -10.49
N GLY A 175 4.67 33.70 -10.37
CA GLY A 175 4.90 35.03 -10.93
C GLY A 175 6.15 35.09 -11.80
N THR A 176 6.04 35.76 -12.95
CA THR A 176 7.17 36.02 -13.84
C THR A 176 7.19 37.52 -14.15
N PHE A 177 8.34 38.12 -13.96
CA PHE A 177 8.50 39.57 -14.02
C PHE A 177 9.71 39.98 -14.86
N PHE A 178 9.68 41.23 -15.37
CA PHE A 178 10.80 41.91 -16.05
C PHE A 178 11.31 41.12 -17.27
N GLN A 179 10.42 40.79 -18.23
CA GLN A 179 10.76 40.07 -19.45
C GLN A 179 11.40 38.70 -19.17
N ASN A 180 10.77 37.93 -18.27
CA ASN A 180 11.20 36.58 -17.84
C ASN A 180 12.54 36.57 -17.08
N ARG A 181 12.98 37.68 -16.49
CA ARG A 181 14.26 37.73 -15.73
C ARG A 181 14.10 37.32 -14.28
N PHE A 182 12.90 37.42 -13.72
CA PHE A 182 12.65 37.08 -12.33
C PHE A 182 11.42 36.19 -12.23
N ASN A 183 11.61 34.98 -11.70
CA ASN A 183 10.57 33.99 -11.54
C ASN A 183 10.39 33.64 -10.08
N VAL A 184 9.15 33.65 -9.59
CA VAL A 184 8.76 33.26 -8.23
C VAL A 184 7.74 32.16 -8.30
N ASN A 185 7.96 31.08 -7.57
CA ASN A 185 7.01 30.01 -7.36
C ASN A 185 6.90 29.78 -5.85
N LEU A 186 5.69 29.87 -5.32
CA LEU A 186 5.37 29.63 -3.92
C LEU A 186 4.20 28.66 -3.83
N THR A 187 4.29 27.71 -2.93
CA THR A 187 3.21 26.77 -2.61
C THR A 187 3.13 26.60 -1.11
#